data_1126ea971850198bcfad1870eda11730
#
_entry.id   1126ea971850198bcfad1870eda11730
#
_cell.length_a   1.000
_cell.length_b   1.000
_cell.length_c   1.000
_cell.angle_alpha   90.00
_cell.angle_beta   90.00
_cell.angle_gamma   90.00
#
_symmetry.space_group_name_H-M   'P 1'
#
loop_
_entity.id
_entity.type
_entity.pdbx_description
1 polymer ?
#
loop_
_entity_poly.entity_id
_entity_poly.type
_entity_poly.pdbx_seq_one_letter_code
_entity_poly.pdbx_strand_id
1 'polypeptide(L)'
;MTFELKLAGKRLAVAILIVLAAVLALAATIAKGGGAGPVNAEAIAQAMDAEKDHVTPGELARWILERRQDYQLIDIRPQWQFEDHHIPTAIHIPLTAVFQDAGLKQLSREKKIVLYGFGADMQPGRNCCSA
;
A
#
# COMPACT_ATOMS: atom_id res chain seq x y z
N MET A 1 23.66 57.21 22.86
CA MET A 1 22.50 56.68 22.10
C MET A 1 22.89 55.69 21.00
N THR A 2 24.15 55.49 20.66
CA THR A 2 24.56 54.61 19.54
C THR A 2 24.84 53.14 19.93
N PHE A 3 24.99 52.82 21.22
CA PHE A 3 25.28 51.49 21.69
C PHE A 3 24.08 50.56 21.72
N GLU A 4 22.91 51.08 22.06
CA GLU A 4 21.64 50.30 22.09
C GLU A 4 21.17 49.90 20.70
N LEU A 5 21.36 50.70 19.68
CA LEU A 5 21.00 50.38 18.30
C LEU A 5 21.81 49.22 17.72
N LYS A 6 23.10 49.11 18.10
CA LYS A 6 24.01 48.05 17.65
C LYS A 6 23.69 46.69 18.28
N LEU A 7 23.18 46.68 19.51
CA LEU A 7 22.76 45.49 20.22
C LEU A 7 21.42 44.96 19.71
N ALA A 8 20.48 45.86 19.38
CA ALA A 8 19.21 45.53 18.78
C ALA A 8 19.38 44.90 17.38
N GLY A 9 20.27 45.43 16.56
CA GLY A 9 20.60 44.87 15.25
C GLY A 9 21.18 43.46 15.30
N LYS A 10 22.09 43.18 16.27
CA LYS A 10 22.66 41.83 16.48
C LYS A 10 21.57 40.83 16.92
N ARG A 11 20.69 41.20 17.81
CA ARG A 11 19.56 40.34 18.27
C ARG A 11 18.60 40.05 17.14
N LEU A 12 18.28 41.05 16.30
CA LEU A 12 17.46 40.88 15.13
C LEU A 12 18.07 39.94 14.09
N ALA A 13 19.39 40.08 13.82
CA ALA A 13 20.11 39.21 12.92
C ALA A 13 20.14 37.75 13.41
N VAL A 14 20.35 37.52 14.69
CA VAL A 14 20.33 36.19 15.29
C VAL A 14 18.91 35.58 15.20
N ALA A 15 17.87 36.36 15.46
CA ALA A 15 16.48 35.90 15.32
C ALA A 15 16.14 35.49 13.86
N ILE A 16 16.58 36.28 12.88
CA ILE A 16 16.40 35.96 11.45
C ILE A 16 17.14 34.65 11.08
N LEU A 17 18.36 34.45 11.57
CA LEU A 17 19.12 33.23 11.32
C LEU A 17 18.45 31.99 11.92
N ILE A 18 17.87 32.09 13.11
CA ILE A 18 17.15 30.99 13.76
C ILE A 18 15.89 30.64 12.95
N VAL A 19 15.13 31.65 12.53
CA VAL A 19 13.93 31.43 11.70
C VAL A 19 14.30 30.80 10.35
N LEU A 20 15.37 31.28 9.72
CA LEU A 20 15.85 30.72 8.45
C LEU A 20 16.29 29.26 8.60
N ALA A 21 17.01 28.94 9.66
CA ALA A 21 17.42 27.56 9.97
C ALA A 21 16.22 26.65 10.24
N ALA A 22 15.22 27.15 10.95
CA ALA A 22 13.98 26.40 11.22
C ALA A 22 13.18 26.13 9.93
N VAL A 23 13.08 27.12 9.04
CA VAL A 23 12.42 26.98 7.73
C VAL A 23 13.17 25.98 6.84
N LEU A 24 14.51 26.03 6.81
CA LEU A 24 15.32 25.07 6.07
C LEU A 24 15.20 23.64 6.63
N ALA A 25 15.15 23.49 7.95
CA ALA A 25 14.95 22.20 8.59
C ALA A 25 13.56 21.63 8.26
N LEU A 26 12.52 22.47 8.28
CA LEU A 26 11.15 22.07 7.91
C LEU A 26 11.06 21.69 6.43
N ALA A 27 11.70 22.46 5.53
CA ALA A 27 11.74 22.13 4.11
C ALA A 27 12.46 20.80 3.84
N ALA A 28 13.55 20.50 4.59
CA ALA A 28 14.27 19.24 4.48
C ALA A 28 13.43 18.03 4.96
N THR A 29 12.56 18.22 5.96
CA THR A 29 11.65 17.16 6.42
C THR A 29 10.52 16.89 5.41
N ILE A 30 10.01 17.93 4.75
CA ILE A 30 8.99 17.81 3.70
C ILE A 30 9.60 17.15 2.44
N ALA A 31 10.85 17.50 2.09
CA ALA A 31 11.55 16.87 0.96
C ALA A 31 11.91 15.38 1.19
N LYS A 32 12.04 14.94 2.44
CA LYS A 32 12.18 13.52 2.83
C LYS A 32 10.86 12.76 2.99
N GLY A 33 9.74 13.48 2.99
CA GLY A 33 8.40 12.90 3.11
C GLY A 33 7.91 12.39 1.78
N GLY A 34 8.07 11.07 1.51
CA GLY A 34 7.20 10.32 0.63
C GLY A 34 7.39 10.48 -0.88
N GLY A 35 8.61 10.55 -1.36
CA GLY A 35 8.88 10.13 -2.73
C GLY A 35 8.90 8.59 -2.74
N ALA A 36 7.94 7.95 -3.38
CA ALA A 36 8.16 6.58 -3.84
C ALA A 36 9.44 6.61 -4.67
N GLY A 37 10.52 6.00 -4.19
CA GLY A 37 11.77 5.89 -4.93
C GLY A 37 11.48 5.28 -6.30
N PRO A 38 12.37 5.43 -7.28
CA PRO A 38 12.18 4.84 -8.59
C PRO A 38 11.84 3.36 -8.41
N VAL A 39 10.66 2.98 -8.89
CA VAL A 39 10.19 1.59 -8.80
C VAL A 39 11.20 0.75 -9.56
N ASN A 40 11.97 -0.05 -8.85
CA ASN A 40 12.95 -0.94 -9.49
C ASN A 40 12.19 -2.10 -10.13
N ALA A 41 11.87 -1.94 -11.41
CA ALA A 41 11.14 -2.94 -12.18
C ALA A 41 11.85 -4.32 -12.19
N GLU A 42 13.18 -4.33 -12.16
CA GLU A 42 13.96 -5.57 -12.06
C GLU A 42 13.77 -6.28 -10.72
N ALA A 43 13.76 -5.54 -9.61
CA ALA A 43 13.53 -6.12 -8.28
C ALA A 43 12.10 -6.67 -8.17
N ILE A 44 11.12 -6.01 -8.78
CA ILE A 44 9.73 -6.50 -8.84
C ILE A 44 9.67 -7.76 -9.71
N ALA A 45 10.29 -7.77 -10.89
CA ALA A 45 10.32 -8.94 -11.76
C ALA A 45 10.98 -10.14 -11.06
N GLN A 46 12.11 -9.95 -10.39
CA GLN A 46 12.79 -10.99 -9.62
C GLN A 46 11.95 -11.49 -8.42
N ALA A 47 11.18 -10.62 -7.78
CA ALA A 47 10.27 -11.00 -6.70
C ALA A 47 9.10 -11.84 -7.22
N MET A 48 8.58 -11.52 -8.40
CA MET A 48 7.53 -12.28 -9.08
C MET A 48 8.04 -13.66 -9.55
N ASP A 49 9.24 -13.73 -10.11
CA ASP A 49 9.86 -15.00 -10.55
C ASP A 49 10.20 -15.92 -9.37
N ALA A 50 10.44 -15.35 -8.19
CA ALA A 50 10.79 -16.13 -6.99
C ALA A 50 9.55 -16.71 -6.26
N GLU A 51 8.33 -16.54 -6.79
CA GLU A 51 7.04 -16.98 -6.19
C GLU A 51 6.85 -16.58 -4.71
N LYS A 52 7.64 -15.60 -4.23
CA LYS A 52 7.61 -15.17 -2.82
C LYS A 52 6.39 -14.35 -2.46
N ASP A 53 5.68 -13.89 -3.45
CA ASP A 53 4.46 -13.08 -3.35
C ASP A 53 3.18 -13.92 -3.43
N HIS A 54 3.31 -15.23 -3.71
CA HIS A 54 2.18 -16.14 -3.79
C HIS A 54 1.93 -16.86 -2.46
N VAL A 55 0.65 -16.99 -2.13
CA VAL A 55 0.17 -17.83 -1.02
C VAL A 55 -0.52 -19.04 -1.62
N THR A 56 -0.04 -20.23 -1.29
CA THR A 56 -0.67 -21.46 -1.79
C THR A 56 -2.04 -21.68 -1.15
N PRO A 57 -2.98 -22.35 -1.83
CA PRO A 57 -4.28 -22.69 -1.25
C PRO A 57 -4.17 -23.45 0.08
N GLY A 58 -3.18 -24.33 0.22
CA GLY A 58 -2.94 -25.07 1.44
C GLY A 58 -2.46 -24.20 2.60
N GLU A 59 -1.62 -23.21 2.34
CA GLU A 59 -1.20 -22.23 3.34
C GLU A 59 -2.35 -21.32 3.77
N LEU A 60 -3.14 -20.83 2.82
CA LEU A 60 -4.32 -20.03 3.13
C LEU A 60 -5.32 -20.81 3.97
N ALA A 61 -5.61 -22.06 3.60
CA ALA A 61 -6.49 -22.94 4.38
C ALA A 61 -6.00 -23.11 5.82
N ARG A 62 -4.68 -23.30 6.01
CA ARG A 62 -4.08 -23.37 7.35
C ARG A 62 -4.27 -22.07 8.12
N TRP A 63 -4.03 -20.92 7.51
CA TRP A 63 -4.21 -19.61 8.18
C TRP A 63 -5.66 -19.38 8.62
N ILE A 64 -6.63 -19.83 7.82
CA ILE A 64 -8.05 -19.76 8.17
C ILE A 64 -8.36 -20.66 9.36
N LEU A 65 -7.87 -21.91 9.36
CA LEU A 65 -8.06 -22.85 10.46
C LEU A 65 -7.40 -22.38 11.78
N GLU A 66 -6.23 -21.78 11.69
CA GLU A 66 -5.49 -21.17 12.80
C GLU A 66 -6.10 -19.84 13.27
N ARG A 67 -7.11 -19.33 12.56
CA ARG A 67 -7.76 -18.04 12.84
C ARG A 67 -6.78 -16.87 12.92
N ARG A 68 -5.79 -16.86 12.03
CA ARG A 68 -4.79 -15.78 11.97
C ARG A 68 -5.47 -14.45 11.69
N GLN A 69 -4.94 -13.37 12.30
CA GLN A 69 -5.46 -12.01 12.17
C GLN A 69 -4.48 -11.05 11.49
N ASP A 70 -3.32 -11.54 11.08
CA ASP A 70 -2.22 -10.77 10.50
C ASP A 70 -2.34 -10.59 8.98
N TYR A 71 -3.40 -11.09 8.37
CA TYR A 71 -3.71 -10.91 6.95
C TYR A 71 -5.13 -10.39 6.73
N GLN A 72 -5.37 -9.84 5.55
CA GLN A 72 -6.68 -9.44 5.05
C GLN A 72 -6.88 -10.08 3.68
N LEU A 73 -7.92 -10.89 3.54
CA LEU A 73 -8.24 -11.60 2.32
C LEU A 73 -9.24 -10.79 1.49
N ILE A 74 -8.90 -10.54 0.23
CA ILE A 74 -9.69 -9.72 -0.69
C ILE A 74 -10.10 -10.56 -1.90
N ASP A 75 -11.40 -10.63 -2.16
CA ASP A 75 -11.97 -11.22 -3.36
C ASP A 75 -12.11 -10.12 -4.43
N ILE A 76 -11.39 -10.27 -5.55
CA ILE A 76 -11.42 -9.32 -6.65
C ILE A 76 -12.34 -9.74 -7.80
N ARG A 77 -13.09 -10.84 -7.63
CA ARG A 77 -14.02 -11.35 -8.64
C ARG A 77 -15.25 -10.43 -8.77
N PRO A 78 -16.06 -10.61 -9.83
CA PRO A 78 -17.35 -9.95 -9.95
C PRO A 78 -18.26 -10.24 -8.75
N GLN A 79 -19.11 -9.28 -8.40
CA GLN A 79 -19.98 -9.36 -7.22
C GLN A 79 -20.85 -10.62 -7.20
N TRP A 80 -21.45 -11.01 -8.33
CA TRP A 80 -22.30 -12.19 -8.41
C TRP A 80 -21.58 -13.50 -8.04
N GLN A 81 -20.25 -13.58 -8.27
CA GLN A 81 -19.45 -14.74 -7.88
C GLN A 81 -19.12 -14.75 -6.39
N PHE A 82 -18.86 -13.56 -5.84
CA PHE A 82 -18.69 -13.43 -4.41
C PHE A 82 -19.96 -13.80 -3.65
N GLU A 83 -21.12 -13.36 -4.12
CA GLU A 83 -22.43 -13.68 -3.53
C GLU A 83 -22.77 -15.16 -3.62
N ASP A 84 -22.38 -15.82 -4.73
CA ASP A 84 -22.61 -17.25 -4.91
C ASP A 84 -21.73 -18.08 -3.94
N HIS A 85 -20.42 -17.90 -4.03
CA HIS A 85 -19.46 -18.58 -3.15
C HIS A 85 -18.20 -17.75 -2.95
N HIS A 86 -17.76 -17.57 -1.73
CA HIS A 86 -16.49 -16.90 -1.41
C HIS A 86 -15.76 -17.60 -0.26
N ILE A 87 -14.47 -17.35 -0.14
CA ILE A 87 -13.66 -17.88 0.96
C ILE A 87 -14.08 -17.19 2.27
N PRO A 88 -14.32 -17.93 3.35
CA PRO A 88 -14.67 -17.34 4.65
C PRO A 88 -13.69 -16.24 5.04
N THR A 89 -14.19 -15.15 5.60
CA THR A 89 -13.43 -13.96 6.00
C THR A 89 -12.97 -13.03 4.86
N ALA A 90 -13.21 -13.38 3.61
CA ALA A 90 -12.88 -12.51 2.49
C ALA A 90 -13.75 -11.25 2.44
N ILE A 91 -13.15 -10.14 2.08
CA ILE A 91 -13.83 -8.87 1.79
C ILE A 91 -13.91 -8.73 0.28
N HIS A 92 -15.08 -8.37 -0.23
CA HIS A 92 -15.26 -8.15 -1.66
C HIS A 92 -14.82 -6.74 -2.06
N ILE A 93 -13.81 -6.65 -2.91
CA ILE A 93 -13.40 -5.40 -3.59
C ILE A 93 -13.13 -5.75 -5.05
N PRO A 94 -14.06 -5.44 -5.97
CA PRO A 94 -13.87 -5.76 -7.39
C PRO A 94 -12.56 -5.20 -7.93
N LEU A 95 -11.94 -5.91 -8.88
CA LEU A 95 -10.66 -5.50 -9.49
C LEU A 95 -10.69 -4.05 -9.99
N THR A 96 -11.84 -3.60 -10.53
CA THR A 96 -12.02 -2.22 -11.00
C THR A 96 -12.00 -1.18 -9.90
N ALA A 97 -12.30 -1.57 -8.66
CA ALA A 97 -12.36 -0.68 -7.50
C ALA A 97 -11.12 -0.77 -6.61
N VAL A 98 -10.34 -1.85 -6.69
CA VAL A 98 -9.21 -2.09 -5.79
C VAL A 98 -8.14 -0.99 -5.85
N PHE A 99 -7.95 -0.37 -7.02
CA PHE A 99 -6.99 0.72 -7.22
C PHE A 99 -7.61 2.13 -7.12
N GLN A 100 -8.89 2.22 -6.80
CA GLN A 100 -9.57 3.50 -6.57
C GLN A 100 -9.48 3.88 -5.09
N ASP A 101 -9.64 5.16 -4.78
CA ASP A 101 -9.57 5.67 -3.40
C ASP A 101 -10.52 4.94 -2.45
N ALA A 102 -11.69 4.54 -2.93
CA ALA A 102 -12.68 3.81 -2.14
C ALA A 102 -12.22 2.38 -1.79
N GLY A 103 -11.57 1.68 -2.72
CA GLY A 103 -11.00 0.37 -2.49
C GLY A 103 -9.75 0.45 -1.60
N LEU A 104 -8.83 1.36 -1.91
CA LEU A 104 -7.60 1.56 -1.14
C LEU A 104 -7.85 1.88 0.33
N LYS A 105 -8.92 2.61 0.65
CA LYS A 105 -9.31 2.91 2.04
C LYS A 105 -9.76 1.69 2.83
N GLN A 106 -10.19 0.62 2.17
CA GLN A 106 -10.61 -0.63 2.80
C GLN A 106 -9.44 -1.56 3.10
N LEU A 107 -8.27 -1.30 2.48
CA LEU A 107 -7.07 -2.11 2.70
C LEU A 107 -6.39 -1.71 4.00
N SER A 108 -6.08 -2.71 4.82
CA SER A 108 -5.30 -2.49 6.05
C SER A 108 -3.85 -2.17 5.71
N ARG A 109 -3.28 -1.18 6.40
CA ARG A 109 -1.86 -0.85 6.27
C ARG A 109 -0.95 -1.70 7.16
N GLU A 110 -1.53 -2.44 8.09
CA GLU A 110 -0.80 -3.22 9.10
C GLU A 110 -0.85 -4.72 8.81
N LYS A 111 -1.75 -5.16 7.94
CA LYS A 111 -1.96 -6.57 7.61
C LYS A 111 -1.39 -6.91 6.24
N LYS A 112 -0.98 -8.16 6.09
CA LYS A 112 -0.63 -8.71 4.79
C LYS A 112 -1.89 -8.77 3.91
N ILE A 113 -1.88 -8.13 2.75
CA ILE A 113 -3.00 -8.18 1.82
C ILE A 113 -2.84 -9.41 0.93
N VAL A 114 -3.85 -10.25 0.91
CA VAL A 114 -3.94 -11.44 0.04
C VAL A 114 -5.10 -11.24 -0.91
N LEU A 115 -4.80 -11.15 -2.20
CA LEU A 115 -5.81 -11.02 -3.26
C LEU A 115 -6.06 -12.40 -3.87
N TYR A 116 -7.31 -12.75 -4.09
CA TYR A 116 -7.66 -13.89 -4.91
C TYR A 116 -8.74 -13.55 -5.93
N GLY A 117 -8.68 -14.22 -7.06
CA GLY A 117 -9.58 -14.00 -8.18
C GLY A 117 -9.62 -15.23 -9.08
N PHE A 118 -9.83 -15.01 -10.35
CA PHE A 118 -9.65 -16.07 -11.35
C PHE A 118 -8.16 -16.38 -11.50
N GLY A 119 -7.81 -17.67 -11.45
CA GLY A 119 -6.50 -18.11 -11.89
C GLY A 119 -6.27 -17.75 -13.36
N ALA A 120 -5.02 -17.58 -13.75
CA ALA A 120 -4.64 -17.29 -15.13
C ALA A 120 -5.17 -18.32 -16.15
N ASP A 121 -5.52 -19.52 -15.70
CA ASP A 121 -6.03 -20.61 -16.49
C ASP A 121 -7.57 -20.58 -16.74
N MET A 122 -8.29 -19.71 -16.05
CA MET A 122 -9.72 -19.51 -16.30
C MET A 122 -9.94 -18.41 -17.34
N GLN A 123 -9.58 -18.67 -18.58
CA GLN A 123 -10.13 -17.89 -19.71
C GLN A 123 -11.62 -18.17 -19.80
N PRO A 124 -12.49 -17.14 -19.71
CA PRO A 124 -13.90 -17.33 -19.97
C PRO A 124 -14.06 -17.78 -21.43
N GLY A 125 -14.37 -19.03 -21.66
CA GLY A 125 -14.68 -19.55 -22.99
C GLY A 125 -14.00 -20.85 -23.42
N ARG A 126 -13.12 -21.46 -22.65
CA ARG A 126 -12.42 -22.69 -23.10
C ARG A 126 -12.92 -24.00 -22.52
N ASN A 127 -13.81 -24.04 -21.57
CA ASN A 127 -14.34 -25.27 -21.00
C ASN A 127 -15.85 -25.34 -20.98
N CYS A 128 -16.48 -25.00 -22.11
CA CYS A 128 -17.81 -25.54 -22.42
C CYS A 128 -17.63 -26.56 -23.53
N CYS A 129 -17.99 -27.82 -23.24
CA CYS A 129 -18.14 -28.93 -24.17
C CYS A 129 -16.86 -29.64 -24.63
N SER A 130 -16.42 -30.61 -23.85
CA SER A 130 -16.08 -31.91 -24.44
C SER A 130 -16.85 -32.99 -23.67
N ALA A 131 -17.90 -33.43 -24.33
CA ALA A 131 -18.59 -34.67 -24.01
C ALA A 131 -17.70 -35.85 -24.30
#